data_c2ef0e8a2702f2b54cb41ffc485be793
#
_entry.id   c2ef0e8a2702f2b54cb41ffc485be793
#
_cell.length_a   1.000
_cell.length_b   1.000
_cell.length_c   1.000
_cell.angle_alpha   90.00
_cell.angle_beta   90.00
_cell.angle_gamma   90.00
#
_symmetry.space_group_name_H-M   'P 1'
#
loop_
_entity.id
_entity.type
_entity.pdbx_description
1 polymer ?
#
loop_
_entity_poly.entity_id
_entity_poly.type
_entity_poly.pdbx_seq_one_letter_code
_entity_poly.pdbx_strand_id
1 'polypeptide(L)'
;MTGTIAMAYNNLEYKGYERVHGCYGECYEEYVKLNGTVVEIEQKKQEIANADPFSSIRGLWAGCAACHGQQGQGMGAFPALAGQNSEYIIDRLTTYKNRGQVGAMSSTMWAQAGMLSDQEIDTLGKFIEETLK
;
A
#
# COMPACT_ATOMS: atom_id res chain seq x y z
N MET A 1 -7.57 -21.85 20.11
CA MET A 1 -8.17 -20.54 20.48
C MET A 1 -7.24 -19.67 21.31
N THR A 2 -6.41 -20.24 22.13
CA THR A 2 -5.44 -19.50 22.94
C THR A 2 -4.29 -18.86 22.16
N GLY A 3 -3.88 -19.42 21.02
CA GLY A 3 -2.75 -18.90 20.24
C GLY A 3 -2.99 -17.55 19.54
N THR A 4 -4.19 -17.31 19.03
CA THR A 4 -4.52 -16.07 18.30
C THR A 4 -4.68 -14.89 19.27
N ILE A 5 -5.18 -15.15 20.43
CA ILE A 5 -5.30 -14.17 21.51
C ILE A 5 -3.91 -13.81 22.04
N ALA A 6 -3.05 -14.81 22.27
CA ALA A 6 -1.68 -14.57 22.75
C ALA A 6 -0.85 -13.70 21.80
N MET A 7 -1.02 -13.84 20.47
CA MET A 7 -0.33 -12.98 19.49
C MET A 7 -0.81 -11.51 19.53
N ALA A 8 -2.09 -11.29 19.71
CA ALA A 8 -2.62 -9.94 19.88
C ALA A 8 -2.10 -9.28 21.17
N TYR A 9 -1.85 -10.06 22.19
CA TYR A 9 -1.36 -9.60 23.49
C TYR A 9 0.12 -9.32 23.54
N ASN A 10 0.92 -10.04 22.79
CA ASN A 10 2.34 -9.76 22.69
C ASN A 10 2.62 -8.34 22.16
N ASN A 11 1.71 -7.79 21.39
CA ASN A 11 1.79 -6.39 20.96
C ASN A 11 1.39 -5.37 22.01
N LEU A 12 0.65 -5.78 23.06
CA LEU A 12 0.30 -4.91 24.18
C LEU A 12 1.44 -4.79 25.20
N GLU A 13 2.38 -5.73 25.20
CA GLU A 13 3.56 -5.69 26.05
C GLU A 13 4.48 -4.50 25.75
N TYR A 14 4.50 -3.99 24.54
CA TYR A 14 5.22 -2.75 24.20
C TYR A 14 4.73 -1.52 24.95
N LYS A 15 3.61 -1.65 25.67
CA LYS A 15 3.03 -0.61 26.51
C LYS A 15 3.27 -0.82 28.01
N GLY A 16 4.16 -1.75 28.38
CA GLY A 16 4.57 -1.95 29.79
C GLY A 16 3.67 -2.91 30.58
N TYR A 17 2.88 -3.73 29.91
CA TYR A 17 2.12 -4.80 30.59
C TYR A 17 2.98 -6.02 30.78
N GLU A 18 3.02 -6.53 32.03
CA GLU A 18 3.73 -7.77 32.34
C GLU A 18 3.12 -8.97 31.62
N ARG A 19 3.99 -9.77 31.03
CA ARG A 19 3.68 -10.96 30.23
C ARG A 19 2.95 -12.10 30.95
N VAL A 20 2.84 -11.98 32.25
CA VAL A 20 2.49 -13.11 33.12
C VAL A 20 1.01 -13.49 33.04
N HIS A 21 0.18 -12.58 32.64
CA HIS A 21 -1.26 -12.80 32.59
C HIS A 21 -1.80 -12.26 31.27
N GLY A 22 -2.17 -13.12 30.35
CA GLY A 22 -2.92 -12.68 29.17
C GLY A 22 -4.11 -11.80 29.61
N CYS A 23 -4.51 -10.87 28.78
CA CYS A 23 -5.68 -10.04 29.06
C CYS A 23 -6.94 -10.87 28.98
N TYR A 24 -7.49 -11.24 30.11
CA TYR A 24 -8.72 -12.00 30.26
C TYR A 24 -9.73 -11.19 31.08
N GLY A 25 -11.00 -11.49 30.94
CA GLY A 25 -12.04 -10.83 31.71
C GLY A 25 -12.13 -9.34 31.40
N GLU A 26 -12.10 -8.51 32.41
CA GLU A 26 -12.31 -7.06 32.31
C GLU A 26 -11.35 -6.37 31.32
N CYS A 27 -10.10 -6.77 31.29
CA CYS A 27 -9.11 -6.24 30.33
C CYS A 27 -9.50 -6.54 28.87
N TYR A 28 -10.00 -7.75 28.59
CA TYR A 28 -10.48 -8.10 27.26
C TYR A 28 -11.75 -7.36 26.91
N GLU A 29 -12.66 -7.22 27.84
CA GLU A 29 -13.88 -6.44 27.65
C GLU A 29 -13.60 -4.97 27.36
N GLU A 30 -12.64 -4.39 28.08
CA GLU A 30 -12.20 -3.02 27.84
C GLU A 30 -11.54 -2.87 26.46
N TYR A 31 -10.69 -3.81 26.08
CA TYR A 31 -10.09 -3.82 24.74
C TYR A 31 -11.14 -3.91 23.63
N VAL A 32 -12.11 -4.80 23.77
CA VAL A 32 -13.20 -4.96 22.80
C VAL A 32 -14.07 -3.71 22.74
N LYS A 33 -14.31 -3.07 23.87
CA LYS A 33 -15.08 -1.83 23.95
C LYS A 33 -14.41 -0.67 23.21
N LEU A 34 -13.08 -0.61 23.27
CA LEU A 34 -12.29 0.46 22.62
C LEU A 34 -12.01 0.18 21.13
N ASN A 35 -11.80 -1.07 20.77
CA ASN A 35 -11.29 -1.43 19.45
C ASN A 35 -12.27 -2.28 18.63
N GLY A 36 -13.32 -2.81 19.25
CA GLY A 36 -14.22 -3.81 18.64
C GLY A 36 -13.66 -5.23 18.74
N THR A 37 -14.46 -6.19 18.39
CA THR A 37 -14.04 -7.60 18.28
C THR A 37 -13.08 -7.78 17.10
N VAL A 38 -12.27 -8.84 17.10
CA VAL A 38 -11.37 -9.17 15.97
C VAL A 38 -12.15 -9.27 14.65
N VAL A 39 -13.37 -9.83 14.72
CA VAL A 39 -14.24 -9.95 13.54
C VAL A 39 -14.70 -8.59 13.03
N GLU A 40 -15.12 -7.69 13.91
CA GLU A 40 -15.54 -6.32 13.56
C GLU A 40 -14.38 -5.49 12.99
N ILE A 41 -13.20 -5.61 13.58
CA ILE A 41 -11.99 -4.95 13.08
C ILE A 41 -11.65 -5.44 11.68
N GLU A 42 -11.73 -6.74 11.44
CA GLU A 42 -11.43 -7.34 10.13
C GLU A 42 -12.48 -6.96 9.09
N GLN A 43 -13.76 -6.99 9.45
CA GLN A 43 -14.85 -6.53 8.58
C GLN A 43 -14.67 -5.06 8.21
N LYS A 44 -14.34 -4.21 9.17
CA LYS A 44 -14.11 -2.79 8.93
C LYS A 44 -12.89 -2.53 8.05
N LYS A 45 -11.83 -3.32 8.19
CA LYS A 45 -10.67 -3.28 7.28
C LYS A 45 -11.07 -3.67 5.86
N GLN A 46 -11.88 -4.71 5.69
CA GLN A 46 -12.37 -5.15 4.38
C GLN A 46 -13.31 -4.12 3.75
N GLU A 47 -14.18 -3.50 4.53
CA GLU A 47 -15.07 -2.43 4.06
C GLU A 47 -14.25 -1.23 3.56
N ILE A 48 -13.22 -0.81 4.31
CA ILE A 48 -12.32 0.27 3.90
C ILE A 48 -11.55 -0.11 2.64
N ALA A 49 -11.03 -1.33 2.58
CA ALA A 49 -10.31 -1.82 1.40
C ALA A 49 -11.20 -1.89 0.16
N ASN A 50 -12.47 -2.28 0.33
CA ASN A 50 -13.45 -2.33 -0.77
C ASN A 50 -13.96 -0.93 -1.17
N ALA A 51 -13.96 0.04 -0.26
CA ALA A 51 -14.37 1.41 -0.53
C ALA A 51 -13.30 2.21 -1.30
N ASP A 52 -12.01 1.84 -1.16
CA ASP A 52 -10.91 2.47 -1.89
C ASP A 52 -10.42 1.54 -3.00
N PRO A 53 -10.78 1.79 -4.28
CA PRO A 53 -10.36 0.96 -5.39
C PRO A 53 -8.84 0.90 -5.58
N PHE A 54 -8.11 1.84 -4.97
CA PHE A 54 -6.66 1.95 -5.06
C PHE A 54 -5.93 1.50 -3.79
N SER A 55 -6.61 0.88 -2.83
CA SER A 55 -6.02 0.49 -1.55
C SER A 55 -4.77 -0.39 -1.71
N SER A 56 -4.78 -1.34 -2.64
CA SER A 56 -3.64 -2.22 -2.95
C SER A 56 -2.49 -1.48 -3.64
N ILE A 57 -2.79 -0.40 -4.35
CA ILE A 57 -1.80 0.36 -5.14
C ILE A 57 -1.09 1.43 -4.32
N ARG A 58 -1.68 1.90 -3.23
CA ARG A 58 -1.04 2.92 -2.37
C ARG A 58 0.31 2.47 -1.81
N GLY A 59 0.44 1.19 -1.48
CA GLY A 59 1.71 0.62 -1.05
C GLY A 59 2.77 0.60 -2.15
N LEU A 60 2.37 0.25 -3.37
CA LEU A 60 3.25 0.28 -4.56
C LEU A 60 3.63 1.71 -4.93
N TRP A 61 2.69 2.65 -4.85
CA TRP A 61 2.94 4.06 -5.12
C TRP A 61 4.05 4.66 -4.25
N ALA A 62 4.17 4.24 -2.99
CA ALA A 62 5.22 4.73 -2.10
C ALA A 62 6.64 4.50 -2.68
N GLY A 63 6.85 3.38 -3.37
CA GLY A 63 8.10 3.10 -4.09
C GLY A 63 8.33 4.02 -5.29
N CYS A 64 7.29 4.31 -6.05
CA CYS A 64 7.34 5.24 -7.19
C CYS A 64 7.58 6.67 -6.71
N ALA A 65 6.88 7.08 -5.65
CA ALA A 65 6.95 8.40 -5.06
C ALA A 65 8.35 8.78 -4.55
N ALA A 66 9.15 7.80 -4.17
CA ALA A 66 10.53 8.02 -3.71
C ALA A 66 11.39 8.75 -4.78
N CYS A 67 11.13 8.47 -6.06
CA CYS A 67 11.83 9.11 -7.18
C CYS A 67 10.97 10.16 -7.89
N HIS A 68 9.69 9.89 -8.09
CA HIS A 68 8.79 10.76 -8.85
C HIS A 68 8.09 11.83 -8.00
N GLY A 69 8.33 11.86 -6.70
CA GLY A 69 7.69 12.76 -5.74
C GLY A 69 6.37 12.23 -5.20
N GLN A 70 6.01 12.63 -3.98
CA GLN A 70 4.81 12.14 -3.27
C GLN A 70 3.51 12.40 -4.06
N GLN A 71 3.47 13.48 -4.80
CA GLN A 71 2.34 13.86 -5.65
C GLN A 71 2.63 13.62 -7.15
N GLY A 72 3.67 12.85 -7.46
CA GLY A 72 4.06 12.58 -8.84
C GLY A 72 4.56 13.80 -9.62
N GLN A 73 5.01 14.85 -8.91
CA GLN A 73 5.45 16.11 -9.52
C GLN A 73 6.77 16.00 -10.26
N GLY A 74 7.48 14.89 -10.14
CA GLY A 74 8.84 14.71 -10.64
C GLY A 74 9.90 15.35 -9.74
N MET A 75 11.13 14.83 -9.81
CA MET A 75 12.27 15.36 -9.06
C MET A 75 13.55 15.21 -9.88
N GLY A 76 14.21 16.33 -10.19
CA GLY A 76 15.47 16.29 -10.95
C GLY A 76 15.34 15.60 -12.31
N ALA A 77 16.02 14.47 -12.48
CA ALA A 77 15.97 13.67 -13.72
C ALA A 77 14.73 12.78 -13.84
N PHE A 78 13.93 12.65 -12.77
CA PHE A 78 12.74 11.83 -12.76
C PHE A 78 11.53 12.64 -13.25
N PRO A 79 10.83 12.16 -14.30
CA PRO A 79 9.74 12.92 -14.90
C PRO A 79 8.53 13.01 -13.99
N ALA A 80 7.72 14.03 -14.19
CA ALA A 80 6.42 14.17 -13.57
C ALA A 80 5.44 13.11 -14.11
N LEU A 81 4.70 12.50 -13.21
CA LEU A 81 3.63 11.55 -13.51
C LEU A 81 2.25 12.20 -13.32
N ALA A 82 2.17 13.20 -12.44
CA ALA A 82 0.96 13.97 -12.22
C ALA A 82 0.48 14.63 -13.51
N GLY A 83 -0.83 14.61 -13.75
CA GLY A 83 -1.45 15.15 -14.95
C GLY A 83 -1.33 14.29 -16.21
N GLN A 84 -0.68 13.13 -16.13
CA GLN A 84 -0.62 12.17 -17.22
C GLN A 84 -1.88 11.30 -17.25
N ASN A 85 -2.31 10.91 -18.45
CA ASN A 85 -3.43 9.98 -18.59
C ASN A 85 -3.01 8.52 -18.36
N SER A 86 -3.98 7.69 -18.02
CA SER A 86 -3.77 6.28 -17.68
C SER A 86 -3.16 5.49 -18.85
N GLU A 87 -3.61 5.72 -20.06
CA GLU A 87 -3.08 5.02 -21.26
C GLU A 87 -1.58 5.28 -21.44
N TYR A 88 -1.15 6.53 -21.29
CA TYR A 88 0.27 6.88 -21.38
C TYR A 88 1.10 6.20 -20.31
N ILE A 89 0.63 6.19 -19.06
CA ILE A 89 1.33 5.55 -17.95
C ILE A 89 1.42 4.04 -18.14
N ILE A 90 0.31 3.40 -18.57
CA ILE A 90 0.25 1.96 -18.84
C ILE A 90 1.22 1.58 -19.98
N ASP A 91 1.21 2.34 -21.07
CA ASP A 91 2.12 2.12 -22.19
C ASP A 91 3.59 2.23 -21.77
N ARG A 92 3.94 3.26 -21.01
CA ARG A 92 5.31 3.45 -20.51
C ARG A 92 5.74 2.34 -19.55
N LEU A 93 4.91 1.98 -18.57
CA LEU A 93 5.23 0.89 -17.64
C LEU A 93 5.35 -0.46 -18.37
N THR A 94 4.48 -0.73 -19.33
CA THR A 94 4.55 -1.94 -20.15
C THR A 94 5.83 -1.97 -20.99
N THR A 95 6.20 -0.84 -21.58
CA THR A 95 7.45 -0.69 -22.33
C THR A 95 8.66 -0.97 -21.43
N TYR A 96 8.71 -0.40 -20.24
CA TYR A 96 9.80 -0.64 -19.27
C TYR A 96 9.82 -2.09 -18.75
N LYS A 97 8.66 -2.69 -18.50
CA LYS A 97 8.55 -4.09 -18.10
C LYS A 97 9.17 -5.03 -19.15
N ASN A 98 9.01 -4.70 -20.42
CA ASN A 98 9.61 -5.40 -21.56
C ASN A 98 11.03 -4.92 -21.88
N ARG A 99 11.66 -4.16 -20.98
CA ARG A 99 13.01 -3.57 -21.15
C ARG A 99 13.18 -2.67 -22.37
N GLY A 100 12.08 -2.02 -22.78
CA GLY A 100 12.10 -1.04 -23.85
C GLY A 100 12.85 0.23 -23.45
N GLN A 101 13.52 0.83 -24.41
CA GLN A 101 14.27 2.07 -24.24
C GLN A 101 13.38 3.26 -24.59
N VAL A 102 13.14 4.14 -23.61
CA VAL A 102 12.38 5.39 -23.79
C VAL A 102 13.32 6.58 -23.69
N GLY A 103 14.24 6.54 -22.76
CA GLY A 103 15.24 7.58 -22.51
C GLY A 103 16.48 7.02 -21.84
N ALA A 104 17.46 7.88 -21.56
CA ALA A 104 18.75 7.48 -21.00
C ALA A 104 18.65 6.73 -19.66
N MET A 105 17.61 7.04 -18.85
CA MET A 105 17.40 6.44 -17.54
C MET A 105 16.41 5.26 -17.54
N SER A 106 16.05 4.73 -18.71
CA SER A 106 15.07 3.63 -18.85
C SER A 106 15.42 2.39 -18.04
N SER A 107 16.71 2.07 -17.89
CA SER A 107 17.19 0.93 -17.12
C SER A 107 16.79 0.99 -15.64
N THR A 108 16.67 2.17 -15.07
CA THR A 108 16.20 2.36 -13.69
C THR A 108 14.75 1.91 -13.55
N MET A 109 13.92 2.21 -14.55
CA MET A 109 12.51 1.81 -14.56
C MET A 109 12.29 0.33 -14.90
N TRP A 110 13.22 -0.34 -15.58
CA TRP A 110 13.08 -1.77 -15.89
C TRP A 110 12.96 -2.63 -14.64
N ALA A 111 13.76 -2.35 -13.62
CA ALA A 111 13.70 -3.08 -12.35
C ALA A 111 12.37 -2.83 -11.63
N GLN A 112 11.87 -1.61 -11.64
CA GLN A 112 10.62 -1.22 -10.99
C GLN A 112 9.40 -1.83 -11.73
N ALA A 113 9.31 -1.60 -13.02
CA ALA A 113 8.19 -2.09 -13.83
C ALA A 113 8.19 -3.62 -13.99
N GLY A 114 9.38 -4.26 -13.98
CA GLY A 114 9.51 -5.71 -14.09
C GLY A 114 8.89 -6.49 -12.94
N MET A 115 8.73 -5.88 -11.77
CA MET A 115 8.11 -6.49 -10.60
C MET A 115 6.57 -6.37 -10.61
N LEU A 116 6.01 -5.52 -11.46
CA LEU A 116 4.57 -5.27 -11.51
C LEU A 116 3.86 -6.30 -12.39
N SER A 117 2.71 -6.78 -11.95
CA SER A 117 1.77 -7.50 -12.81
C SER A 117 1.07 -6.55 -13.78
N ASP A 118 0.48 -7.08 -14.85
CA ASP A 118 -0.24 -6.25 -15.82
C ASP A 118 -1.46 -5.56 -15.18
N GLN A 119 -2.10 -6.23 -14.22
CA GLN A 119 -3.20 -5.66 -13.46
C GLN A 119 -2.76 -4.51 -12.55
N GLU A 120 -1.60 -4.62 -11.93
CA GLU A 120 -1.02 -3.52 -11.13
C GLU A 120 -0.64 -2.33 -12.01
N ILE A 121 -0.11 -2.57 -13.19
CA ILE A 121 0.19 -1.53 -14.18
C ILE A 121 -1.09 -0.77 -14.59
N ASP A 122 -2.15 -1.51 -14.92
CA ASP A 122 -3.45 -0.93 -15.28
C ASP A 122 -4.03 -0.09 -14.13
N THR A 123 -4.02 -0.64 -12.93
CA THR A 123 -4.54 0.05 -11.75
C THR A 123 -3.69 1.26 -11.35
N LEU A 124 -2.36 1.17 -11.49
CA LEU A 124 -1.44 2.30 -11.29
C LEU A 124 -1.70 3.43 -12.27
N GLY A 125 -1.92 3.13 -13.55
CA GLY A 125 -2.27 4.13 -14.55
C GLY A 125 -3.53 4.90 -14.16
N LYS A 126 -4.58 4.20 -13.78
CA LYS A 126 -5.85 4.79 -13.31
C LYS A 126 -5.66 5.61 -12.03
N PHE A 127 -4.91 5.07 -11.06
CA PHE A 127 -4.60 5.77 -9.82
C PHE A 127 -3.91 7.11 -10.08
N ILE A 128 -2.92 7.14 -10.96
CA ILE A 128 -2.16 8.37 -11.28
C ILE A 128 -3.08 9.39 -11.93
N GLU A 129 -3.86 9.00 -12.94
CA GLU A 129 -4.77 9.89 -13.66
C GLU A 129 -5.86 10.49 -12.74
N GLU A 130 -6.44 9.67 -11.87
CA GLU A 130 -7.55 10.10 -11.02
C GLU A 130 -7.11 10.87 -9.77
N THR A 131 -5.93 10.54 -9.23
CA THR A 131 -5.48 11.01 -7.92
C THR A 131 -4.42 12.09 -7.98
N LEU A 132 -3.53 12.05 -8.99
CA LEU A 132 -2.39 12.94 -9.10
C LEU A 132 -2.62 13.98 -10.21
N LYS A 133 -3.05 15.17 -9.83
CA LYS A 133 -3.36 16.27 -10.77
C LYS A 133 -2.44 17.46 -10.57
#